data_f797976e47b88fe61345b06a844ac1fd
#
_entry.id   f797976e47b88fe61345b06a844ac1fd
#
_cell.length_a   1.000
_cell.length_b   1.000
_cell.length_c   1.000
_cell.angle_alpha   90.00
_cell.angle_beta   90.00
_cell.angle_gamma   90.00
#
_symmetry.space_group_name_H-M   'P 1'
#
loop_
_entity.id
_entity.type
_entity.pdbx_description
1 polymer ?
#
loop_
_entity_poly.entity_id
_entity_poly.type
_entity_poly.pdbx_seq_one_letter_code
_entity_poly.pdbx_strand_id
1 'polypeptide(L)'
;MLVTTPCPSCGTLNRTDLGRLARRPRCGSCRTPLDLAHPVAVDTGTFDAVLAGSEAPVLVDFYADWCGPCRIVAPAVDALAQARAGSVLVLKVDTDKSPGLSERLGIRGIPTLIVFRNGKETGRHVGVAQRAQLEALVGVG
;
A
#
# COMPACT_ATOMS: atom_id res chain seq x y z
N MET A 1 -1.45 12.73 -9.73
CA MET A 1 -0.25 12.33 -8.97
C MET A 1 0.27 11.01 -9.51
N LEU A 2 1.56 10.96 -9.79
CA LEU A 2 2.21 9.74 -10.26
C LEU A 2 2.60 8.85 -9.10
N VAL A 3 2.43 7.55 -9.29
CA VAL A 3 2.88 6.51 -8.35
C VAL A 3 3.67 5.46 -9.10
N THR A 4 4.51 4.72 -8.38
CA THR A 4 5.25 3.59 -8.92
C THR A 4 4.81 2.33 -8.20
N THR A 5 4.43 1.30 -8.95
CA THR A 5 3.97 0.03 -8.36
C THR A 5 4.51 -1.15 -9.16
N PRO A 6 4.78 -2.30 -8.49
CA PRO A 6 5.17 -3.51 -9.20
C PRO A 6 3.96 -4.17 -9.84
N CYS A 7 4.14 -4.72 -11.03
CA CYS A 7 3.13 -5.53 -11.68
C CYS A 7 2.90 -6.82 -10.87
N PRO A 8 1.64 -7.18 -10.56
CA PRO A 8 1.37 -8.39 -9.78
C PRO A 8 1.74 -9.68 -10.53
N SER A 9 1.88 -9.64 -11.85
CA SER A 9 2.19 -10.82 -12.67
C SER A 9 3.68 -10.96 -12.95
N CYS A 10 4.37 -9.87 -13.35
CA CYS A 10 5.78 -9.97 -13.79
C CYS A 10 6.76 -9.17 -12.93
N GLY A 11 6.28 -8.41 -11.95
CA GLY A 11 7.14 -7.65 -11.05
C GLY A 11 7.73 -6.36 -11.61
N THR A 12 7.52 -6.07 -12.89
CA THR A 12 8.02 -4.82 -13.50
C THR A 12 7.43 -3.61 -12.77
N LEU A 13 8.28 -2.65 -12.43
CA LEU A 13 7.81 -1.40 -11.85
C LEU A 13 7.16 -0.54 -12.93
N ASN A 14 5.94 -0.10 -12.68
CA ASN A 14 5.18 0.75 -13.59
C ASN A 14 4.89 2.08 -12.94
N ARG A 15 4.93 3.13 -13.75
CA ARG A 15 4.56 4.47 -13.34
C ARG A 15 3.15 4.76 -13.82
N THR A 16 2.26 5.12 -12.90
CA THR A 16 0.82 5.30 -13.19
C THR A 16 0.35 6.61 -12.60
N ASP A 17 -0.51 7.32 -13.33
CA ASP A 17 -1.17 8.52 -12.83
C ASP A 17 -2.49 8.12 -12.15
N LEU A 18 -2.59 8.33 -10.85
CA LEU A 18 -3.81 8.04 -10.10
C LEU A 18 -5.01 8.83 -10.61
N GLY A 19 -4.79 9.99 -11.21
CA GLY A 19 -5.85 10.77 -11.82
C GLY A 19 -6.41 10.18 -13.12
N ARG A 20 -5.79 9.11 -13.62
CA ARG A 20 -6.16 8.50 -14.91
C ARG A 20 -6.52 7.03 -14.81
N LEU A 21 -6.92 6.55 -13.64
CA LEU A 21 -7.26 5.14 -13.44
C LEU A 21 -8.45 4.68 -14.32
N ALA A 22 -9.33 5.60 -14.69
CA ALA A 22 -10.44 5.31 -15.62
C ALA A 22 -9.96 4.82 -16.99
N ARG A 23 -8.72 5.11 -17.36
CA ARG A 23 -8.10 4.65 -18.61
C ARG A 23 -7.63 3.20 -18.55
N ARG A 24 -7.83 2.52 -17.42
CA ARG A 24 -7.48 1.12 -17.20
C ARG A 24 -6.01 0.84 -17.53
N PRO A 25 -5.06 1.37 -16.72
CA PRO A 25 -3.64 1.20 -16.98
C PRO A 25 -3.23 -0.27 -17.00
N ARG A 26 -2.24 -0.59 -17.82
CA ARG A 26 -1.69 -1.93 -17.96
C ARG A 26 -0.17 -1.90 -17.81
N CYS A 27 0.39 -3.04 -17.36
CA CYS A 27 1.84 -3.18 -17.28
C CYS A 27 2.49 -2.97 -18.64
N GLY A 28 3.53 -2.16 -18.69
CA GLY A 28 4.27 -1.88 -19.91
C GLY A 28 5.04 -3.08 -20.47
N SER A 29 5.31 -4.10 -19.63
CA SER A 29 6.02 -5.31 -20.04
C SER A 29 5.10 -6.44 -20.45
N CYS A 30 4.15 -6.83 -19.57
CA CYS A 30 3.34 -8.03 -19.81
C CYS A 30 1.87 -7.73 -20.08
N ARG A 31 1.46 -6.48 -20.06
CA ARG A 31 0.11 -6.01 -20.37
C ARG A 31 -0.96 -6.43 -19.36
N THR A 32 -0.58 -6.98 -18.22
CA THR A 32 -1.52 -7.26 -17.12
C THR A 32 -2.18 -5.96 -16.65
N PRO A 33 -3.51 -5.94 -16.44
CA PRO A 33 -4.17 -4.78 -15.88
C PRO A 33 -3.61 -4.43 -14.48
N LEU A 34 -3.41 -3.14 -14.24
CA LEU A 34 -2.92 -2.63 -12.95
C LEU A 34 -4.11 -2.10 -12.17
N ASP A 35 -4.48 -2.79 -11.10
CA ASP A 35 -5.60 -2.43 -10.24
C ASP A 35 -5.09 -1.70 -9.01
N LEU A 36 -5.16 -0.37 -9.03
CA LEU A 36 -4.72 0.48 -7.91
C LEU A 36 -5.87 0.89 -6.99
N ALA A 37 -7.07 0.37 -7.21
CA ALA A 37 -8.20 0.53 -6.31
C ALA A 37 -8.25 -0.56 -5.23
N HIS A 38 -7.25 -1.43 -5.19
CA HIS A 38 -7.05 -2.46 -4.17
C HIS A 38 -5.63 -2.38 -3.64
N PRO A 39 -5.34 -2.90 -2.44
CA PRO A 39 -3.97 -2.92 -1.92
C PRO A 39 -3.02 -3.66 -2.85
N VAL A 40 -1.87 -3.04 -3.11
CA VAL A 40 -0.84 -3.59 -4.00
C VAL A 40 0.23 -4.27 -3.14
N ALA A 41 0.52 -5.53 -3.44
CA ALA A 41 1.55 -6.28 -2.72
C ALA A 41 2.95 -5.77 -3.09
N VAL A 42 3.74 -5.45 -2.08
CA VAL A 42 5.16 -5.10 -2.24
C VAL A 42 5.99 -5.92 -1.25
N ASP A 43 7.29 -6.03 -1.54
CA ASP A 43 8.23 -6.78 -0.72
C ASP A 43 9.47 -5.94 -0.39
N THR A 44 10.45 -6.54 0.28
CA THR A 44 11.69 -5.88 0.64
C THR A 44 12.41 -5.29 -0.59
N GLY A 45 12.34 -5.98 -1.73
CA GLY A 45 13.04 -5.57 -2.94
C GLY A 45 12.40 -4.41 -3.69
N THR A 46 11.10 -4.14 -3.49
CA THR A 46 10.37 -3.13 -4.25
C THR A 46 9.92 -1.94 -3.41
N PHE A 47 9.86 -2.10 -2.09
CA PHE A 47 9.27 -1.11 -1.17
C PHE A 47 9.86 0.29 -1.34
N ASP A 48 11.19 0.41 -1.30
CA ASP A 48 11.84 1.72 -1.37
C ASP A 48 11.61 2.42 -2.69
N ALA A 49 11.66 1.68 -3.80
CA ALA A 49 11.42 2.23 -5.13
C ALA A 49 9.97 2.72 -5.27
N VAL A 50 9.02 1.99 -4.69
CA VAL A 50 7.61 2.39 -4.70
C VAL A 50 7.41 3.69 -3.92
N LEU A 51 7.98 3.80 -2.72
CA LEU A 51 7.88 5.02 -1.92
C LEU A 51 8.54 6.21 -2.61
N ALA A 52 9.75 6.01 -3.16
CA ALA A 52 10.49 7.07 -3.84
C ALA A 52 9.79 7.56 -5.10
N GLY A 53 9.08 6.67 -5.80
CA GLY A 53 8.39 6.98 -7.05
C GLY A 53 6.95 7.44 -6.88
N SER A 54 6.46 7.61 -5.65
CA SER A 54 5.04 7.92 -5.40
C SER A 54 4.87 9.33 -4.86
N GLU A 55 4.12 10.14 -5.59
CA GLU A 55 3.78 11.52 -5.22
C GLU A 55 2.59 11.60 -4.26
N ALA A 56 1.76 10.56 -4.27
CA ALA A 56 0.59 10.47 -3.39
C ALA A 56 0.97 9.98 -1.99
N PRO A 57 0.15 10.26 -0.97
CA PRO A 57 0.27 9.55 0.30
C PRO A 57 0.16 8.04 0.10
N VAL A 58 0.97 7.28 0.83
CA VAL A 58 1.00 5.82 0.74
C VAL A 58 0.64 5.23 2.09
N LEU A 59 -0.44 4.45 2.12
CA LEU A 59 -0.82 3.67 3.30
C LEU A 59 -0.32 2.23 3.11
N VAL A 60 0.41 1.72 4.08
CA VAL A 60 0.96 0.35 4.03
C VAL A 60 0.38 -0.48 5.15
N ASP A 61 -0.20 -1.62 4.80
CA ASP A 61 -0.71 -2.63 5.72
C ASP A 61 0.32 -3.74 5.88
N PHE A 62 0.96 -3.80 7.05
CA PHE A 62 1.89 -4.87 7.42
C PHE A 62 1.11 -5.98 8.10
N TYR A 63 1.06 -7.15 7.48
CA TYR A 63 0.19 -8.26 7.89
C TYR A 63 0.90 -9.61 7.79
N ALA A 64 0.22 -10.67 8.22
CA ALA A 64 0.59 -12.06 7.94
C ALA A 64 -0.68 -12.88 7.73
N ASP A 65 -0.58 -13.95 6.96
CA ASP A 65 -1.73 -14.78 6.60
C ASP A 65 -2.38 -15.46 7.81
N TRP A 66 -1.57 -15.81 8.83
CA TRP A 66 -2.04 -16.47 10.05
C TRP A 66 -2.68 -15.50 11.06
N CYS A 67 -2.61 -14.21 10.82
CA CYS A 67 -3.00 -13.18 11.78
C CYS A 67 -4.51 -12.92 11.73
N GLY A 68 -5.24 -13.27 12.79
CA GLY A 68 -6.67 -13.01 12.91
C GLY A 68 -7.03 -11.53 12.85
N PRO A 69 -6.42 -10.67 13.69
CA PRO A 69 -6.67 -9.22 13.64
C PRO A 69 -6.38 -8.58 12.28
N CYS A 70 -5.40 -9.10 11.53
CA CYS A 70 -5.10 -8.63 10.18
C CYS A 70 -6.28 -8.87 9.23
N ARG A 71 -6.96 -10.02 9.38
CA ARG A 71 -8.16 -10.34 8.59
C ARG A 71 -9.34 -9.45 8.94
N ILE A 72 -9.42 -9.00 10.20
CA ILE A 72 -10.47 -8.10 10.66
C ILE A 72 -10.30 -6.72 10.04
N VAL A 73 -9.07 -6.23 9.92
CA VAL A 73 -8.78 -4.90 9.37
C VAL A 73 -8.83 -4.86 7.82
N ALA A 74 -8.63 -5.99 7.17
CA ALA A 74 -8.52 -6.06 5.71
C ALA A 74 -9.70 -5.41 4.96
N PRO A 75 -10.98 -5.62 5.33
CA PRO A 75 -12.09 -4.96 4.65
C PRO A 75 -12.04 -3.44 4.75
N ALA A 76 -11.60 -2.88 5.87
CA ALA A 76 -11.47 -1.44 6.03
C ALA A 76 -10.35 -0.88 5.14
N VAL A 77 -9.26 -1.60 5.02
CA VAL A 77 -8.14 -1.23 4.14
C VAL A 77 -8.57 -1.28 2.68
N ASP A 78 -9.28 -2.34 2.27
CA ASP A 78 -9.82 -2.45 0.91
C ASP A 78 -10.81 -1.33 0.60
N ALA A 79 -11.70 -1.01 1.53
CA ALA A 79 -12.68 0.06 1.35
C ALA A 79 -12.00 1.43 1.17
N LEU A 80 -10.93 1.70 1.94
CA LEU A 80 -10.17 2.92 1.79
C LEU A 80 -9.47 2.97 0.43
N ALA A 81 -8.87 1.86 0.01
CA ALA A 81 -8.20 1.77 -1.29
C ALA A 81 -9.15 2.12 -2.43
N GLN A 82 -10.38 1.61 -2.39
CA GLN A 82 -11.39 1.91 -3.41
C GLN A 82 -11.86 3.36 -3.34
N ALA A 83 -12.18 3.84 -2.15
CA ALA A 83 -12.72 5.18 -1.97
C ALA A 83 -11.69 6.28 -2.29
N ARG A 84 -10.41 6.02 -2.07
CA ARG A 84 -9.34 7.00 -2.23
C ARG A 84 -8.40 6.67 -3.38
N ALA A 85 -8.82 5.84 -4.34
CA ALA A 85 -7.98 5.34 -5.42
C ALA A 85 -7.30 6.44 -6.24
N GLY A 86 -7.96 7.59 -6.42
CA GLY A 86 -7.40 8.73 -7.16
C GLY A 86 -6.43 9.61 -6.38
N SER A 87 -6.28 9.41 -5.07
CA SER A 87 -5.51 10.32 -4.20
C SER A 87 -4.59 9.62 -3.21
N VAL A 88 -4.75 8.33 -2.98
CA VAL A 88 -3.96 7.55 -2.01
C VAL A 88 -3.56 6.23 -2.65
N LEU A 89 -2.30 5.85 -2.50
CA LEU A 89 -1.82 4.53 -2.87
C LEU A 89 -1.84 3.63 -1.64
N VAL A 90 -2.47 2.47 -1.74
CA VAL A 90 -2.52 1.50 -0.64
C VAL A 90 -1.68 0.29 -1.00
N LEU A 91 -0.76 -0.05 -0.12
CA LEU A 91 0.15 -1.20 -0.26
C LEU A 91 -0.12 -2.21 0.84
N LYS A 92 0.29 -3.45 0.60
CA LYS A 92 0.33 -4.49 1.62
C LYS A 92 1.69 -5.19 1.60
N VAL A 93 2.19 -5.50 2.79
CA VAL A 93 3.47 -6.20 2.99
C VAL A 93 3.22 -7.40 3.87
N ASP A 94 3.52 -8.60 3.35
CA ASP A 94 3.51 -9.82 4.15
C ASP A 94 4.80 -9.87 4.98
N THR A 95 4.67 -9.74 6.31
CA THR A 95 5.81 -9.66 7.21
C THR A 95 6.62 -10.96 7.25
N ASP A 96 5.99 -12.11 7.00
CA ASP A 96 6.69 -13.39 6.94
C ASP A 96 7.59 -13.50 5.71
N LYS A 97 7.16 -12.88 4.60
CA LYS A 97 7.93 -12.88 3.35
C LYS A 97 8.94 -11.75 3.28
N SER A 98 8.80 -10.73 4.13
CA SER A 98 9.66 -9.53 4.12
C SER A 98 10.16 -9.21 5.54
N PRO A 99 10.86 -10.16 6.20
CA PRO A 99 11.29 -9.96 7.60
C PRO A 99 12.31 -8.81 7.75
N GLY A 100 13.18 -8.61 6.77
CA GLY A 100 14.16 -7.53 6.81
C GLY A 100 13.52 -6.15 6.79
N LEU A 101 12.44 -5.99 6.00
CA LEU A 101 11.69 -4.74 5.96
C LEU A 101 10.96 -4.49 7.28
N SER A 102 10.33 -5.52 7.84
CA SER A 102 9.63 -5.43 9.12
C SER A 102 10.58 -5.03 10.25
N GLU A 103 11.76 -5.62 10.30
CA GLU A 103 12.77 -5.30 11.28
C GLU A 103 13.26 -3.86 11.13
N ARG A 104 13.56 -3.44 9.89
CA ARG A 104 14.03 -2.09 9.62
C ARG A 104 13.02 -1.01 10.05
N LEU A 105 11.73 -1.28 9.87
CA LEU A 105 10.67 -0.34 10.23
C LEU A 105 10.17 -0.50 11.67
N GLY A 106 10.75 -1.43 12.42
CA GLY A 106 10.37 -1.65 13.81
C GLY A 106 8.97 -2.21 13.99
N ILE A 107 8.52 -3.07 13.07
CA ILE A 107 7.22 -3.71 13.16
C ILE A 107 7.30 -4.81 14.23
N ARG A 108 6.58 -4.62 15.34
CA ARG A 108 6.57 -5.58 16.47
C ARG A 108 5.24 -6.28 16.65
N GLY A 109 4.17 -5.64 16.23
CA GLY A 109 2.83 -6.19 16.28
C GLY A 109 2.16 -6.03 14.93
N ILE A 110 1.24 -6.91 14.59
CA ILE A 110 0.47 -6.84 13.35
C ILE A 110 -1.02 -6.99 13.65
N PRO A 111 -1.89 -6.33 12.86
CA PRO A 111 -1.52 -5.45 11.75
C PRO A 111 -0.86 -4.15 12.25
N THR A 112 0.05 -3.60 11.45
CA THR A 112 0.57 -2.26 11.64
C THR A 112 0.29 -1.48 10.35
N LEU A 113 -0.37 -0.35 10.48
CA LEU A 113 -0.72 0.53 9.36
C LEU A 113 0.19 1.76 9.44
N ILE A 114 0.96 2.02 8.39
CA ILE A 114 1.87 3.17 8.36
C ILE A 114 1.55 4.02 7.14
N VAL A 115 1.50 5.34 7.32
CA VAL A 115 1.38 6.28 6.22
C VAL A 115 2.73 6.93 5.96
N PHE A 116 3.11 6.95 4.68
CA PHE A 116 4.31 7.62 4.21
C PHE A 116 3.91 8.77 3.28
N ARG A 117 4.60 9.90 3.43
CA ARG A 117 4.48 11.05 2.53
C ARG A 117 5.88 11.47 2.11
N ASN A 118 6.13 11.56 0.81
CA ASN A 118 7.44 11.90 0.28
C ASN A 118 8.54 10.97 0.84
N GLY A 119 8.23 9.68 0.97
CA GLY A 119 9.16 8.67 1.47
C GLY A 119 9.35 8.64 2.99
N LYS A 120 8.65 9.51 3.74
CA LYS A 120 8.80 9.61 5.19
C LYS A 120 7.55 9.14 5.92
N GLU A 121 7.74 8.39 6.99
CA GLU A 121 6.64 8.00 7.86
C GLU A 121 6.03 9.22 8.55
N THR A 122 4.72 9.42 8.36
CA THR A 122 3.98 10.53 8.97
C THR A 122 2.98 10.09 10.03
N GLY A 123 2.63 8.80 10.07
CA GLY A 123 1.71 8.26 11.06
C GLY A 123 1.73 6.75 11.09
N ARG A 124 1.36 6.18 12.24
CA ARG A 124 1.39 4.74 12.46
C ARG A 124 0.25 4.35 13.41
N HIS A 125 -0.42 3.25 13.11
CA HIS A 125 -1.41 2.64 13.98
C HIS A 125 -1.12 1.14 14.10
N VAL A 126 -1.05 0.64 15.32
CA VAL A 126 -0.82 -0.78 15.60
C VAL A 126 -2.12 -1.40 16.09
N GLY A 127 -2.50 -2.51 15.50
CA GLY A 127 -3.73 -3.24 15.84
C GLY A 127 -4.88 -2.93 14.89
N VAL A 128 -6.05 -3.48 15.19
CA VAL A 128 -7.26 -3.30 14.40
C VAL A 128 -7.66 -1.82 14.37
N ALA A 129 -8.02 -1.34 13.20
CA ALA A 129 -8.51 0.03 12.99
C ALA A 129 -9.79 -0.03 12.16
N GLN A 130 -10.71 0.87 12.45
CA GLN A 130 -11.88 1.10 11.63
C GLN A 130 -11.52 2.07 10.49
N ARG A 131 -12.34 2.10 9.45
CA ARG A 131 -12.09 2.95 8.29
C ARG A 131 -11.90 4.42 8.67
N ALA A 132 -12.69 4.95 9.62
CA ALA A 132 -12.55 6.33 10.08
C ALA A 132 -11.17 6.62 10.66
N GLN A 133 -10.58 5.65 11.38
CA GLN A 133 -9.23 5.77 11.93
C GLN A 133 -8.18 5.77 10.82
N LEU A 134 -8.38 4.93 9.79
CA LEU A 134 -7.48 4.90 8.64
C LEU A 134 -7.58 6.20 7.82
N GLU A 135 -8.78 6.73 7.65
CA GLU A 135 -8.98 8.02 6.98
C GLU A 135 -8.28 9.16 7.74
N ALA A 136 -8.37 9.16 9.07
CA ALA A 136 -7.67 10.14 9.90
C ALA A 136 -6.16 10.01 9.80
N LEU A 137 -5.65 8.78 9.72
CA LEU A 137 -4.22 8.50 9.59
C LEU A 137 -3.67 9.01 8.25
N VAL A 138 -4.40 8.76 7.16
CA VAL A 138 -4.06 9.27 5.83
C VAL A 138 -4.14 10.79 5.76
N GLY A 139 -5.05 11.36 6.53
CA GLY A 139 -5.26 12.80 6.55
C GLY A 139 -6.16 13.30 5.43
N VAL A 140 -6.40 14.61 5.45
CA VAL A 140 -7.21 15.30 4.46
C VAL A 140 -6.31 15.72 3.30
N GLY A 141 -6.69 15.36 2.10
CA GLY A 141 -5.93 15.86 0.96
C GLY A 141 -5.85 14.92 -0.17
#